data_dc40bf80978cd64804de397d3dd13a0b
#
_entry.id   dc40bf80978cd64804de397d3dd13a0b
#
_cell.length_a   1.000
_cell.length_b   1.000
_cell.length_c   1.000
_cell.angle_alpha   90.00
_cell.angle_beta   90.00
_cell.angle_gamma   90.00
#
_symmetry.space_group_name_H-M   'P 1'
#
loop_
_entity.id
_entity.type
_entity.pdbx_description
1 polymer ?
#
loop_
_entity_poly.entity_id
_entity_poly.type
_entity_poly.pdbx_seq_one_letter_code
_entity_poly.pdbx_strand_id
1 'polypeptide(L)'
;MMEKQKIRNNNRGTESSREAMIVRTSIIGIIANVFLAAFKAVIGVLTHSIAIVLDAVNNISDAGSSLITIVGTRLAGREPDKKHPFGYGRIEYLSAMIISVIVLYAGITSLVESVKQIIHPERPDYNAISLIIVAVTVVVKILLGRYVKSVGERVNSDSLVNSGEDATLDSVISASTLVAAGIFLIFHISLEAWLGAIISVVIIKSGIGMLQETISRILGERNDAELAKAIRHTVVSFPEVQGAYDLVLNNYGPDTWNGSIHIEVPDTCSANELDLLLRNIQVAVNKEHHVILSAIGVYSVNTKDPEVIETRQRVQKIVFSHPHVIQMHAFYLVKEPKAIRFDVVISFDAEDRSAVYKEIVADVQKEFPDYQLQVALDADFEEE
;
A
#
# COMPACT_ATOMS: atom_id res chain seq x y z
N MET A 1 6.42 -31.21 -9.10
CA MET A 1 5.10 -30.87 -9.69
C MET A 1 3.96 -30.90 -8.67
N MET A 2 3.85 -31.93 -7.83
CA MET A 2 2.82 -32.04 -6.77
C MET A 2 2.91 -30.95 -5.69
N GLU A 3 4.11 -30.52 -5.30
CA GLU A 3 4.34 -29.51 -4.26
C GLU A 3 3.94 -28.10 -4.72
N LYS A 4 4.26 -27.73 -5.97
CA LYS A 4 3.75 -26.47 -6.60
C LYS A 4 2.23 -26.43 -6.67
N GLN A 5 1.60 -27.60 -6.88
CA GLN A 5 0.15 -27.71 -6.93
C GLN A 5 -0.49 -27.61 -5.53
N LYS A 6 0.20 -28.08 -4.49
CA LYS A 6 -0.24 -28.00 -3.09
C LYS A 6 -0.13 -26.56 -2.56
N ILE A 7 0.96 -25.85 -2.88
CA ILE A 7 1.16 -24.42 -2.55
C ILE A 7 0.10 -23.56 -3.26
N ARG A 8 -0.13 -23.79 -4.56
CA ARG A 8 -1.17 -23.08 -5.32
C ARG A 8 -2.58 -23.32 -4.77
N ASN A 9 -2.87 -24.52 -4.28
CA ASN A 9 -4.17 -24.84 -3.66
C ASN A 9 -4.32 -24.18 -2.27
N ASN A 10 -3.24 -24.05 -1.50
CA ASN A 10 -3.27 -23.38 -0.20
C ASN A 10 -3.48 -21.87 -0.34
N ASN A 11 -2.79 -21.22 -1.28
CA ASN A 11 -3.00 -19.81 -1.59
C ASN A 11 -4.42 -19.53 -2.09
N ARG A 12 -4.99 -20.39 -2.94
CA ARG A 12 -6.39 -20.30 -3.37
C ARG A 12 -7.39 -20.41 -2.21
N GLY A 13 -7.09 -21.19 -1.19
CA GLY A 13 -7.92 -21.30 0.01
C GLY A 13 -7.95 -20.01 0.84
N THR A 14 -6.81 -19.35 0.98
CA THR A 14 -6.69 -18.07 1.69
C THR A 14 -7.27 -16.90 0.91
N GLU A 15 -7.02 -16.83 -0.40
CA GLU A 15 -7.62 -15.83 -1.31
C GLU A 15 -9.15 -15.93 -1.35
N SER A 16 -9.69 -17.15 -1.49
CA SER A 16 -11.14 -17.38 -1.45
C SER A 16 -11.77 -17.00 -0.11
N SER A 17 -11.07 -17.22 1.00
CA SER A 17 -11.52 -16.80 2.33
C SER A 17 -11.48 -15.27 2.49
N ARG A 18 -10.46 -14.60 1.96
CA ARG A 18 -10.31 -13.14 1.94
C ARG A 18 -11.44 -12.50 1.12
N GLU A 19 -11.62 -12.96 -0.11
CA GLU A 19 -12.68 -12.48 -1.01
C GLU A 19 -14.07 -12.64 -0.36
N ALA A 20 -14.36 -13.79 0.22
CA ALA A 20 -15.62 -14.04 0.90
C ALA A 20 -15.86 -13.09 2.09
N MET A 21 -14.80 -12.74 2.83
CA MET A 21 -14.89 -11.81 3.96
C MET A 21 -15.17 -10.39 3.46
N ILE A 22 -14.49 -9.93 2.42
CA ILE A 22 -14.72 -8.61 1.80
C ILE A 22 -16.16 -8.51 1.29
N VAL A 23 -16.60 -9.48 0.48
CA VAL A 23 -17.95 -9.50 -0.09
C VAL A 23 -19.02 -9.53 1.01
N ARG A 24 -18.84 -10.35 2.05
CA ARG A 24 -19.80 -10.42 3.18
C ARG A 24 -19.87 -9.09 3.92
N THR A 25 -18.74 -8.43 4.16
CA THR A 25 -18.69 -7.13 4.87
C THR A 25 -19.35 -6.04 4.02
N SER A 26 -19.08 -6.01 2.71
CA SER A 26 -19.73 -5.08 1.78
C SER A 26 -21.24 -5.30 1.69
N ILE A 27 -21.71 -6.56 1.71
CA ILE A 27 -23.15 -6.87 1.75
C ILE A 27 -23.78 -6.33 3.05
N ILE A 28 -23.11 -6.46 4.19
CA ILE A 28 -23.57 -5.87 5.46
C ILE A 28 -23.69 -4.35 5.31
N GLY A 29 -22.69 -3.69 4.71
CA GLY A 29 -22.71 -2.26 4.40
C GLY A 29 -23.91 -1.88 3.52
N ILE A 30 -24.14 -2.60 2.42
CA ILE A 30 -25.28 -2.37 1.53
C ILE A 30 -26.60 -2.49 2.29
N ILE A 31 -26.78 -3.57 3.02
CA ILE A 31 -28.02 -3.81 3.77
C ILE A 31 -28.27 -2.69 4.80
N ALA A 32 -27.23 -2.29 5.54
CA ALA A 32 -27.34 -1.21 6.53
C ALA A 32 -27.69 0.12 5.85
N ASN A 33 -27.01 0.49 4.77
CA ASN A 33 -27.26 1.75 4.06
C ASN A 33 -28.62 1.77 3.36
N VAL A 34 -29.04 0.65 2.74
CA VAL A 34 -30.38 0.54 2.14
C VAL A 34 -31.47 0.63 3.21
N PHE A 35 -31.26 -0.01 4.38
CA PHE A 35 -32.20 0.10 5.50
C PHE A 35 -32.30 1.55 6.01
N LEU A 36 -31.17 2.23 6.20
CA LEU A 36 -31.15 3.64 6.60
C LEU A 36 -31.79 4.54 5.54
N ALA A 37 -31.55 4.29 4.27
CA ALA A 37 -32.17 5.04 3.16
C ALA A 37 -33.71 4.86 3.18
N ALA A 38 -34.17 3.61 3.26
CA ALA A 38 -35.60 3.34 3.31
C ALA A 38 -36.26 3.98 4.52
N PHE A 39 -35.66 3.84 5.71
CA PHE A 39 -36.14 4.44 6.94
C PHE A 39 -36.23 5.98 6.82
N LYS A 40 -35.17 6.63 6.35
CA LYS A 40 -35.14 8.09 6.15
C LYS A 40 -36.14 8.54 5.07
N ALA A 41 -36.25 7.81 3.96
CA ALA A 41 -37.21 8.15 2.91
C ALA A 41 -38.62 8.16 3.39
N VAL A 42 -39.03 7.11 4.13
CA VAL A 42 -40.41 7.02 4.71
C VAL A 42 -40.66 8.19 5.67
N ILE A 43 -39.72 8.47 6.58
CA ILE A 43 -39.90 9.56 7.55
C ILE A 43 -39.84 10.92 6.87
N GLY A 44 -38.91 11.13 5.92
CA GLY A 44 -38.76 12.38 5.15
C GLY A 44 -40.05 12.74 4.39
N VAL A 45 -40.72 11.73 3.79
CA VAL A 45 -42.02 11.94 3.12
C VAL A 45 -43.11 12.23 4.14
N LEU A 46 -43.19 11.51 5.26
CA LEU A 46 -44.18 11.74 6.30
C LEU A 46 -44.06 13.07 7.01
N THR A 47 -42.83 13.56 7.18
CA THR A 47 -42.54 14.85 7.83
C THR A 47 -42.40 16.00 6.84
N HIS A 48 -42.57 15.75 5.55
CA HIS A 48 -42.36 16.73 4.46
C HIS A 48 -40.95 17.39 4.50
N SER A 49 -39.95 16.66 5.02
CA SER A 49 -38.56 17.17 5.14
C SER A 49 -37.73 16.77 3.95
N ILE A 50 -37.43 17.72 3.08
CA ILE A 50 -36.54 17.54 1.92
C ILE A 50 -35.13 17.13 2.38
N ALA A 51 -34.64 17.71 3.49
CA ALA A 51 -33.32 17.40 4.02
C ALA A 51 -33.17 15.89 4.37
N ILE A 52 -34.19 15.28 5.02
CA ILE A 52 -34.16 13.86 5.35
C ILE A 52 -34.24 13.00 4.08
N VAL A 53 -34.98 13.42 3.06
CA VAL A 53 -35.06 12.71 1.78
C VAL A 53 -33.70 12.76 1.06
N LEU A 54 -33.03 13.93 1.04
CA LEU A 54 -31.69 14.06 0.47
C LEU A 54 -30.66 13.19 1.21
N ASP A 55 -30.76 13.13 2.52
CA ASP A 55 -29.91 12.26 3.34
C ASP A 55 -30.17 10.74 3.08
N ALA A 56 -31.42 10.37 2.73
CA ALA A 56 -31.71 9.04 2.24
C ALA A 56 -31.02 8.73 0.90
N VAL A 57 -30.96 9.70 -0.02
CA VAL A 57 -30.24 9.55 -1.29
C VAL A 57 -28.74 9.35 -1.05
N ASN A 58 -28.16 10.06 -0.07
CA ASN A 58 -26.75 9.87 0.30
C ASN A 58 -26.45 8.42 0.75
N ASN A 59 -27.32 7.82 1.59
CA ASN A 59 -27.15 6.42 1.99
C ASN A 59 -27.25 5.43 0.82
N ILE A 60 -27.99 5.76 -0.25
CA ILE A 60 -27.99 4.96 -1.48
C ILE A 60 -26.62 5.05 -2.18
N SER A 61 -26.01 6.23 -2.19
CA SER A 61 -24.64 6.41 -2.74
C SER A 61 -23.60 5.58 -1.98
N ASP A 62 -23.70 5.51 -0.65
CA ASP A 62 -22.82 4.67 0.18
C ASP A 62 -22.99 3.17 -0.12
N ALA A 63 -24.23 2.74 -0.38
CA ALA A 63 -24.48 1.38 -0.86
C ALA A 63 -23.83 1.14 -2.23
N GLY A 64 -23.79 2.17 -3.09
CA GLY A 64 -23.05 2.16 -4.37
C GLY A 64 -21.56 1.95 -4.19
N SER A 65 -20.91 2.65 -3.25
CA SER A 65 -19.49 2.46 -2.91
C SER A 65 -19.20 1.03 -2.47
N SER A 66 -20.06 0.46 -1.61
CA SER A 66 -19.94 -0.96 -1.21
C SER A 66 -20.10 -1.92 -2.40
N LEU A 67 -20.94 -1.58 -3.40
CA LEU A 67 -21.08 -2.38 -4.63
C LEU A 67 -19.79 -2.30 -5.48
N ILE A 68 -19.15 -1.13 -5.56
CA ILE A 68 -17.85 -0.96 -6.25
C ILE A 68 -16.81 -1.87 -5.61
N THR A 69 -16.76 -1.94 -4.28
CA THR A 69 -15.86 -2.85 -3.55
C THR A 69 -16.11 -4.32 -3.93
N ILE A 70 -17.36 -4.78 -3.96
CA ILE A 70 -17.69 -6.17 -4.34
C ILE A 70 -17.25 -6.47 -5.77
N VAL A 71 -17.58 -5.59 -6.70
CA VAL A 71 -17.22 -5.76 -8.13
C VAL A 71 -15.70 -5.74 -8.30
N GLY A 72 -15.02 -4.80 -7.65
CA GLY A 72 -13.57 -4.67 -7.68
C GLY A 72 -12.87 -5.91 -7.15
N THR A 73 -13.26 -6.39 -5.97
CA THR A 73 -12.68 -7.60 -5.37
C THR A 73 -12.90 -8.85 -6.24
N ARG A 74 -14.10 -9.04 -6.77
CA ARG A 74 -14.38 -10.16 -7.68
C ARG A 74 -13.58 -10.10 -8.98
N LEU A 75 -13.38 -8.91 -9.52
CA LEU A 75 -12.56 -8.73 -10.72
C LEU A 75 -11.08 -8.94 -10.41
N ALA A 76 -10.61 -8.47 -9.24
CA ALA A 76 -9.24 -8.66 -8.78
C ALA A 76 -8.88 -10.14 -8.59
N GLY A 77 -9.82 -10.96 -8.10
CA GLY A 77 -9.65 -12.40 -7.92
C GLY A 77 -9.68 -13.24 -9.20
N ARG A 78 -9.78 -12.62 -10.40
CA ARG A 78 -9.73 -13.36 -11.66
C ARG A 78 -8.36 -13.93 -11.93
N GLU A 79 -8.32 -15.16 -12.47
CA GLU A 79 -7.07 -15.80 -12.85
C GLU A 79 -6.33 -15.02 -13.94
N PRO A 80 -4.98 -15.07 -13.94
CA PRO A 80 -4.16 -14.53 -15.01
C PRO A 80 -4.57 -15.07 -16.39
N ASP A 81 -4.54 -14.20 -17.37
CA ASP A 81 -4.81 -14.53 -18.77
C ASP A 81 -3.69 -14.03 -19.70
N LYS A 82 -3.86 -14.20 -21.02
CA LYS A 82 -2.87 -13.76 -22.01
C LYS A 82 -2.66 -12.24 -22.03
N LYS A 83 -3.67 -11.44 -21.63
CA LYS A 83 -3.57 -9.98 -21.59
C LYS A 83 -3.01 -9.49 -20.25
N HIS A 84 -3.30 -10.19 -19.17
CA HIS A 84 -2.90 -9.86 -17.82
C HIS A 84 -2.20 -11.06 -17.18
N PRO A 85 -0.93 -11.35 -17.55
CA PRO A 85 -0.21 -12.52 -17.11
C PRO A 85 0.11 -12.52 -15.61
N PHE A 86 0.09 -11.35 -14.97
CA PHE A 86 0.27 -11.19 -13.51
C PHE A 86 -1.07 -11.12 -12.73
N GLY A 87 -2.21 -11.35 -13.42
CA GLY A 87 -3.53 -11.29 -12.81
C GLY A 87 -4.16 -9.91 -12.80
N TYR A 88 -5.22 -9.77 -12.05
CA TYR A 88 -6.09 -8.59 -12.01
C TYR A 88 -6.09 -7.90 -10.64
N GLY A 89 -5.22 -8.28 -9.71
CA GLY A 89 -5.24 -7.81 -8.33
C GLY A 89 -5.22 -6.28 -8.17
N ARG A 90 -4.54 -5.55 -9.07
CA ARG A 90 -4.54 -4.07 -9.07
C ARG A 90 -5.92 -3.43 -9.31
N ILE A 91 -6.94 -4.19 -9.76
CA ILE A 91 -8.31 -3.68 -9.87
C ILE A 91 -8.86 -3.27 -8.50
N GLU A 92 -8.42 -3.90 -7.42
CA GLU A 92 -8.82 -3.51 -6.06
C GLU A 92 -8.35 -2.09 -5.73
N TYR A 93 -7.13 -1.70 -6.13
CA TYR A 93 -6.64 -0.33 -5.99
C TYR A 93 -7.42 0.66 -6.85
N LEU A 94 -7.80 0.28 -8.09
CA LEU A 94 -8.66 1.11 -8.92
C LEU A 94 -10.03 1.33 -8.29
N SER A 95 -10.59 0.32 -7.62
CA SER A 95 -11.85 0.44 -6.89
C SER A 95 -11.72 1.38 -5.69
N ALA A 96 -10.64 1.26 -4.93
CA ALA A 96 -10.31 2.17 -3.83
C ALA A 96 -10.14 3.61 -4.33
N MET A 97 -9.48 3.81 -5.47
CA MET A 97 -9.33 5.13 -6.10
C MET A 97 -10.68 5.74 -6.48
N ILE A 98 -11.61 4.96 -7.04
CA ILE A 98 -12.96 5.46 -7.37
C ILE A 98 -13.69 5.91 -6.10
N ILE A 99 -13.61 5.13 -5.02
CA ILE A 99 -14.22 5.48 -3.74
C ILE A 99 -13.60 6.77 -3.19
N SER A 100 -12.27 6.91 -3.22
CA SER A 100 -11.57 8.12 -2.77
C SER A 100 -12.00 9.38 -3.55
N VAL A 101 -12.24 9.25 -4.88
CA VAL A 101 -12.77 10.34 -5.72
C VAL A 101 -14.19 10.70 -5.33
N ILE A 102 -15.03 9.72 -4.99
CA ILE A 102 -16.41 9.97 -4.50
C ILE A 102 -16.37 10.75 -3.19
N VAL A 103 -15.51 10.35 -2.22
CA VAL A 103 -15.32 11.04 -0.94
C VAL A 103 -14.84 12.47 -1.16
N LEU A 104 -13.86 12.67 -2.04
CA LEU A 104 -13.35 14.01 -2.38
C LEU A 104 -14.44 14.90 -3.00
N TYR A 105 -15.23 14.35 -3.91
CA TYR A 105 -16.36 15.06 -4.53
C TYR A 105 -17.42 15.44 -3.48
N ALA A 106 -17.75 14.51 -2.56
CA ALA A 106 -18.68 14.79 -1.47
C ALA A 106 -18.16 15.90 -0.54
N GLY A 107 -16.87 15.90 -0.21
CA GLY A 107 -16.23 16.96 0.58
C GLY A 107 -16.30 18.33 -0.11
N ILE A 108 -16.00 18.38 -1.41
CA ILE A 108 -16.06 19.63 -2.20
C ILE A 108 -17.50 20.16 -2.28
N THR A 109 -18.46 19.31 -2.57
CA THR A 109 -19.88 19.71 -2.67
C THR A 109 -20.42 20.20 -1.32
N SER A 110 -20.07 19.53 -0.22
CA SER A 110 -20.42 19.92 1.14
C SER A 110 -19.80 21.28 1.52
N LEU A 111 -18.55 21.54 1.11
CA LEU A 111 -17.90 22.85 1.32
C LEU A 111 -18.62 23.96 0.56
N VAL A 112 -18.93 23.72 -0.71
CA VAL A 112 -19.65 24.70 -1.55
C VAL A 112 -21.01 25.03 -0.95
N GLU A 113 -21.74 24.04 -0.48
CA GLU A 113 -23.05 24.21 0.16
C GLU A 113 -22.94 24.99 1.47
N SER A 114 -21.96 24.63 2.33
CA SER A 114 -21.69 25.34 3.58
C SER A 114 -21.33 26.81 3.34
N VAL A 115 -20.50 27.10 2.32
CA VAL A 115 -20.14 28.48 1.95
C VAL A 115 -21.38 29.25 1.45
N LYS A 116 -22.25 28.65 0.65
CA LYS A 116 -23.51 29.28 0.22
C LYS A 116 -24.40 29.64 1.42
N GLN A 117 -24.53 28.71 2.39
CA GLN A 117 -25.31 28.93 3.60
C GLN A 117 -24.70 30.01 4.53
N ILE A 118 -23.36 30.17 4.52
CA ILE A 118 -22.71 31.28 5.23
C ILE A 118 -23.05 32.66 4.58
N ILE A 119 -23.05 32.68 3.23
CA ILE A 119 -23.33 33.92 2.47
C ILE A 119 -24.82 34.26 2.50
N HIS A 120 -25.69 33.28 2.39
CA HIS A 120 -27.13 33.40 2.39
C HIS A 120 -27.72 32.55 3.53
N PRO A 121 -27.69 33.04 4.79
CA PRO A 121 -28.15 32.28 5.93
C PRO A 121 -29.65 31.95 5.84
N GLU A 122 -29.99 30.69 5.83
CA GLU A 122 -31.36 30.23 6.00
C GLU A 122 -31.59 29.88 7.47
N ARG A 123 -32.84 30.10 7.96
CA ARG A 123 -33.19 29.69 9.33
C ARG A 123 -33.38 28.19 9.36
N PRO A 124 -32.60 27.46 10.16
CA PRO A 124 -32.77 26.03 10.26
C PRO A 124 -34.10 25.66 10.93
N ASP A 125 -34.83 24.75 10.35
CA ASP A 125 -36.06 24.19 10.94
C ASP A 125 -35.77 22.81 11.57
N TYR A 126 -35.38 22.84 12.84
CA TYR A 126 -35.06 21.62 13.58
C TYR A 126 -36.35 21.04 14.20
N ASN A 127 -36.83 19.96 13.58
CA ASN A 127 -37.91 19.15 14.15
C ASN A 127 -37.30 18.06 15.05
N ALA A 128 -37.92 17.78 16.21
CA ALA A 128 -37.48 16.73 17.14
C ALA A 128 -37.36 15.35 16.47
N ILE A 129 -38.24 15.03 15.54
CA ILE A 129 -38.20 13.76 14.78
C ILE A 129 -36.94 13.71 13.90
N SER A 130 -36.64 14.80 13.20
CA SER A 130 -35.44 14.89 12.35
C SER A 130 -34.16 14.68 13.17
N LEU A 131 -34.06 15.30 14.35
CA LEU A 131 -32.88 15.15 15.23
C LEU A 131 -32.74 13.72 15.77
N ILE A 132 -33.82 13.05 16.14
CA ILE A 132 -33.78 11.63 16.57
C ILE A 132 -33.28 10.75 15.42
N ILE A 133 -33.72 10.97 14.18
CA ILE A 133 -33.30 10.21 13.01
C ILE A 133 -31.82 10.42 12.75
N VAL A 134 -31.34 11.67 12.79
CA VAL A 134 -29.92 11.98 12.63
C VAL A 134 -29.10 11.30 13.73
N ALA A 135 -29.54 11.34 15.00
CA ALA A 135 -28.85 10.69 16.11
C ALA A 135 -28.73 9.17 15.92
N VAL A 136 -29.80 8.49 15.52
CA VAL A 136 -29.79 7.05 15.22
C VAL A 136 -28.86 6.75 14.07
N THR A 137 -28.91 7.55 13.01
CA THR A 137 -28.01 7.39 11.84
C THR A 137 -26.55 7.52 12.21
N VAL A 138 -26.19 8.53 13.01
CA VAL A 138 -24.81 8.74 13.50
C VAL A 138 -24.30 7.50 14.22
N VAL A 139 -25.08 6.96 15.15
CA VAL A 139 -24.69 5.74 15.90
C VAL A 139 -24.47 4.56 14.95
N VAL A 140 -25.43 4.32 14.06
CA VAL A 140 -25.34 3.19 13.10
C VAL A 140 -24.14 3.36 12.18
N LYS A 141 -23.92 4.55 11.63
CA LYS A 141 -22.79 4.81 10.72
C LYS A 141 -21.42 4.72 11.41
N ILE A 142 -21.29 5.19 12.65
CA ILE A 142 -20.06 5.01 13.44
C ILE A 142 -19.74 3.52 13.63
N LEU A 143 -20.74 2.74 14.03
CA LEU A 143 -20.55 1.31 14.26
C LEU A 143 -20.21 0.58 12.95
N LEU A 144 -20.94 0.90 11.88
CA LEU A 144 -20.73 0.33 10.56
C LEU A 144 -19.34 0.71 10.01
N GLY A 145 -18.98 2.00 10.02
CA GLY A 145 -17.71 2.49 9.50
C GLY A 145 -16.51 1.86 10.21
N ARG A 146 -16.53 1.81 11.55
CA ARG A 146 -15.49 1.14 12.35
C ARG A 146 -15.40 -0.35 12.05
N TYR A 147 -16.54 -1.03 11.91
CA TYR A 147 -16.57 -2.44 11.57
C TYR A 147 -15.98 -2.70 10.20
N VAL A 148 -16.43 -1.96 9.17
CA VAL A 148 -15.96 -2.12 7.79
C VAL A 148 -14.48 -1.81 7.69
N LYS A 149 -14.01 -0.70 8.27
CA LYS A 149 -12.59 -0.32 8.31
C LYS A 149 -11.74 -1.39 8.99
N SER A 150 -12.12 -1.85 10.18
CA SER A 150 -11.40 -2.90 10.92
C SER A 150 -11.33 -4.24 10.17
N VAL A 151 -12.35 -4.60 9.41
CA VAL A 151 -12.29 -5.78 8.54
C VAL A 151 -11.38 -5.50 7.35
N GLY A 152 -11.46 -4.31 6.72
CA GLY A 152 -10.61 -3.89 5.62
C GLY A 152 -9.11 -4.00 5.96
N GLU A 153 -8.72 -3.46 7.11
CA GLU A 153 -7.35 -3.56 7.64
C GLU A 153 -6.90 -5.01 7.84
N ARG A 154 -7.78 -5.87 8.39
CA ARG A 154 -7.46 -7.30 8.61
C ARG A 154 -7.29 -8.11 7.32
N VAL A 155 -8.02 -7.75 6.27
CA VAL A 155 -7.97 -8.45 4.99
C VAL A 155 -7.15 -7.71 3.93
N ASN A 156 -6.43 -6.65 4.33
CA ASN A 156 -5.63 -5.81 3.45
C ASN A 156 -6.40 -5.35 2.20
N SER A 157 -7.60 -4.77 2.43
CA SER A 157 -8.49 -4.28 1.36
C SER A 157 -8.71 -2.78 1.46
N ASP A 158 -8.02 -2.01 0.61
CA ASP A 158 -8.13 -0.55 0.55
C ASP A 158 -9.55 -0.09 0.23
N SER A 159 -10.26 -0.85 -0.62
CA SER A 159 -11.65 -0.54 -0.94
C SER A 159 -12.56 -0.59 0.29
N LEU A 160 -12.37 -1.58 1.20
CA LEU A 160 -13.10 -1.64 2.46
C LEU A 160 -12.65 -0.57 3.44
N VAL A 161 -11.34 -0.31 3.55
CA VAL A 161 -10.80 0.73 4.43
C VAL A 161 -11.39 2.07 4.02
N ASN A 162 -11.31 2.42 2.73
CA ASN A 162 -11.85 3.67 2.20
C ASN A 162 -13.37 3.77 2.38
N SER A 163 -14.13 2.70 2.14
CA SER A 163 -15.58 2.69 2.39
C SER A 163 -15.93 2.84 3.88
N GLY A 164 -15.13 2.26 4.78
CA GLY A 164 -15.31 2.39 6.23
C GLY A 164 -14.96 3.78 6.73
N GLU A 165 -13.95 4.42 6.13
CA GLU A 165 -13.56 5.80 6.43
C GLU A 165 -14.60 6.79 5.93
N ASP A 166 -15.12 6.62 4.71
CA ASP A 166 -16.22 7.40 4.16
C ASP A 166 -17.45 7.37 5.09
N ALA A 167 -17.91 6.19 5.50
CA ALA A 167 -19.02 6.06 6.45
C ALA A 167 -18.75 6.73 7.81
N THR A 168 -17.50 6.74 8.25
CA THR A 168 -17.09 7.43 9.49
C THR A 168 -17.11 8.94 9.32
N LEU A 169 -16.57 9.46 8.21
CA LEU A 169 -16.58 10.90 7.89
C LEU A 169 -17.99 11.43 7.74
N ASP A 170 -18.86 10.70 7.08
CA ASP A 170 -20.29 11.05 6.94
C ASP A 170 -21.02 11.07 8.31
N SER A 171 -20.63 10.18 9.23
CA SER A 171 -21.14 10.22 10.61
C SER A 171 -20.67 11.48 11.37
N VAL A 172 -19.47 12.00 11.09
CA VAL A 172 -18.95 13.25 11.68
C VAL A 172 -19.74 14.44 11.19
N ILE A 173 -20.08 14.49 9.89
CA ILE A 173 -20.96 15.53 9.33
C ILE A 173 -22.31 15.52 10.06
N SER A 174 -22.95 14.34 10.12
CA SER A 174 -24.24 14.18 10.76
C SER A 174 -24.21 14.51 12.27
N ALA A 175 -23.12 14.17 12.98
CA ALA A 175 -22.94 14.53 14.38
C ALA A 175 -22.77 16.04 14.57
N SER A 176 -22.09 16.72 13.66
CA SER A 176 -21.94 18.19 13.72
C SER A 176 -23.26 18.90 13.56
N THR A 177 -24.16 18.38 12.72
CA THR A 177 -25.53 18.91 12.59
C THR A 177 -26.30 18.78 13.90
N LEU A 178 -26.15 17.65 14.64
CA LEU A 178 -26.76 17.52 15.98
C LEU A 178 -26.20 18.53 16.98
N VAL A 179 -24.89 18.76 16.98
CA VAL A 179 -24.27 19.76 17.85
C VAL A 179 -24.75 21.17 17.49
N ALA A 180 -24.78 21.50 16.19
CA ALA A 180 -25.28 22.79 15.70
C ALA A 180 -26.75 23.00 16.09
N ALA A 181 -27.59 21.97 15.94
CA ALA A 181 -28.99 22.01 16.36
C ALA A 181 -29.15 22.23 17.87
N GLY A 182 -28.37 21.55 18.69
CA GLY A 182 -28.35 21.74 20.14
C GLY A 182 -27.96 23.18 20.52
N ILE A 183 -26.94 23.76 19.90
CA ILE A 183 -26.54 25.13 20.10
C ILE A 183 -27.65 26.11 19.67
N PHE A 184 -28.27 25.86 18.51
CA PHE A 184 -29.36 26.70 18.01
C PHE A 184 -30.58 26.69 18.95
N LEU A 185 -30.97 25.52 19.46
CA LEU A 185 -32.11 25.41 20.38
C LEU A 185 -31.89 26.16 21.72
N ILE A 186 -30.62 26.23 22.17
CA ILE A 186 -30.29 26.89 23.46
C ILE A 186 -29.98 28.36 23.27
N PHE A 187 -29.21 28.73 22.25
CA PHE A 187 -28.64 30.06 22.09
C PHE A 187 -29.22 30.85 20.91
N HIS A 188 -30.04 30.20 20.05
CA HIS A 188 -30.58 30.78 18.80
C HIS A 188 -29.50 31.29 17.81
N ILE A 189 -28.29 30.69 17.88
CA ILE A 189 -27.16 30.97 16.98
C ILE A 189 -27.02 29.80 16.00
N SER A 190 -27.12 30.07 14.70
CA SER A 190 -26.89 29.07 13.65
C SER A 190 -25.40 28.91 13.39
N LEU A 191 -24.81 27.78 13.79
CA LEU A 191 -23.42 27.44 13.55
C LEU A 191 -23.26 26.32 12.51
N GLU A 192 -24.36 25.81 11.97
CA GLU A 192 -24.38 24.62 11.08
C GLU A 192 -23.48 24.83 9.86
N ALA A 193 -23.61 25.94 9.17
CA ALA A 193 -22.82 26.26 7.98
C ALA A 193 -21.32 26.39 8.27
N TRP A 194 -20.94 26.99 9.42
CA TRP A 194 -19.54 27.10 9.82
C TRP A 194 -18.92 25.76 10.19
N LEU A 195 -19.62 24.93 10.95
CA LEU A 195 -19.18 23.57 11.31
C LEU A 195 -19.09 22.71 10.04
N GLY A 196 -20.08 22.80 9.16
CA GLY A 196 -20.09 22.10 7.88
C GLY A 196 -18.89 22.48 7.02
N ALA A 197 -18.53 23.75 6.93
CA ALA A 197 -17.35 24.20 6.18
C ALA A 197 -16.04 23.63 6.75
N ILE A 198 -15.85 23.69 8.08
CA ILE A 198 -14.65 23.15 8.75
C ILE A 198 -14.54 21.65 8.48
N ILE A 199 -15.62 20.92 8.65
CA ILE A 199 -15.62 19.46 8.46
C ILE A 199 -15.39 19.09 6.99
N SER A 200 -15.99 19.83 6.05
CA SER A 200 -15.76 19.62 4.63
C SER A 200 -14.28 19.74 4.25
N VAL A 201 -13.54 20.68 4.86
CA VAL A 201 -12.08 20.78 4.66
C VAL A 201 -11.35 19.53 5.17
N VAL A 202 -11.78 18.99 6.32
CA VAL A 202 -11.22 17.72 6.85
C VAL A 202 -11.49 16.56 5.90
N ILE A 203 -12.71 16.45 5.36
CA ILE A 203 -13.09 15.41 4.40
C ILE A 203 -12.29 15.52 3.11
N ILE A 204 -12.13 16.74 2.58
CA ILE A 204 -11.29 16.97 1.38
C ILE A 204 -9.86 16.51 1.65
N LYS A 205 -9.28 16.87 2.81
CA LYS A 205 -7.95 16.44 3.20
C LYS A 205 -7.85 14.91 3.28
N SER A 206 -8.83 14.26 3.90
CA SER A 206 -8.88 12.78 3.98
C SER A 206 -9.02 12.15 2.59
N GLY A 207 -9.94 12.63 1.75
CA GLY A 207 -10.11 12.15 0.37
C GLY A 207 -8.84 12.29 -0.48
N ILE A 208 -8.09 13.40 -0.33
CA ILE A 208 -6.79 13.58 -0.98
C ILE A 208 -5.78 12.56 -0.45
N GLY A 209 -5.72 12.35 0.87
CA GLY A 209 -4.82 11.34 1.49
C GLY A 209 -5.10 9.93 0.98
N MET A 210 -6.36 9.51 0.98
CA MET A 210 -6.79 8.20 0.46
C MET A 210 -6.40 8.05 -1.03
N LEU A 211 -6.58 9.10 -1.82
CA LEU A 211 -6.22 9.09 -3.24
C LEU A 211 -4.71 8.99 -3.44
N GLN A 212 -3.92 9.75 -2.68
CA GLN A 212 -2.45 9.72 -2.73
C GLN A 212 -1.91 8.33 -2.35
N GLU A 213 -2.41 7.74 -1.26
CA GLU A 213 -2.01 6.40 -0.83
C GLU A 213 -2.31 5.34 -1.91
N THR A 214 -3.52 5.37 -2.46
CA THR A 214 -3.92 4.43 -3.51
C THR A 214 -3.07 4.60 -4.78
N ILE A 215 -2.78 5.85 -5.18
CA ILE A 215 -1.90 6.14 -6.32
C ILE A 215 -0.48 5.66 -6.02
N SER A 216 0.06 5.88 -4.82
CA SER A 216 1.38 5.41 -4.39
C SER A 216 1.51 3.90 -4.56
N ARG A 217 0.50 3.14 -4.13
CA ARG A 217 0.45 1.67 -4.32
C ARG A 217 0.42 1.24 -5.79
N ILE A 218 -0.29 1.98 -6.65
CA ILE A 218 -0.32 1.71 -8.09
C ILE A 218 1.04 1.99 -8.75
N LEU A 219 1.70 3.08 -8.32
CA LEU A 219 3.02 3.48 -8.84
C LEU A 219 4.16 2.58 -8.36
N GLY A 220 3.96 1.78 -7.34
CA GLY A 220 4.98 0.95 -6.72
C GLY A 220 5.57 1.63 -5.50
N GLU A 221 4.75 1.75 -4.46
CA GLU A 221 5.20 2.18 -3.14
C GLU A 221 6.36 1.29 -2.67
N ARG A 222 7.26 1.88 -1.89
CA ARG A 222 8.36 1.17 -1.24
C ARG A 222 7.85 -0.09 -0.54
N ASN A 223 8.61 -1.16 -0.66
CA ASN A 223 8.28 -2.43 -0.03
C ASN A 223 8.19 -2.29 1.49
N ASP A 224 7.34 -3.11 2.09
CA ASP A 224 7.34 -3.29 3.53
C ASP A 224 8.74 -3.77 3.99
N ALA A 225 9.43 -2.93 4.76
CA ALA A 225 10.78 -3.20 5.23
C ALA A 225 10.85 -4.51 6.06
N GLU A 226 9.77 -4.86 6.77
CA GLU A 226 9.70 -6.12 7.51
C GLU A 226 9.60 -7.32 6.56
N LEU A 227 8.80 -7.23 5.50
CA LEU A 227 8.72 -8.28 4.48
C LEU A 227 10.06 -8.46 3.78
N ALA A 228 10.73 -7.37 3.41
CA ALA A 228 12.02 -7.40 2.75
C ALA A 228 13.10 -8.05 3.65
N LYS A 229 13.17 -7.65 4.93
CA LYS A 229 14.05 -8.26 5.93
C LYS A 229 13.76 -9.75 6.13
N ALA A 230 12.48 -10.14 6.19
CA ALA A 230 12.07 -11.53 6.36
C ALA A 230 12.46 -12.40 5.16
N ILE A 231 12.25 -11.92 3.93
CA ILE A 231 12.67 -12.62 2.71
C ILE A 231 14.19 -12.81 2.69
N ARG A 232 14.94 -11.73 2.96
CA ARG A 232 16.41 -11.78 3.00
C ARG A 232 16.89 -12.78 4.06
N HIS A 233 16.29 -12.78 5.25
CA HIS A 233 16.60 -13.74 6.30
C HIS A 233 16.37 -15.18 5.84
N THR A 234 15.24 -15.47 5.19
CA THR A 234 14.96 -16.80 4.62
C THR A 234 16.01 -17.18 3.56
N VAL A 235 16.41 -16.25 2.69
CA VAL A 235 17.41 -16.52 1.64
C VAL A 235 18.79 -16.77 2.23
N VAL A 236 19.23 -15.99 3.21
CA VAL A 236 20.55 -16.15 3.87
C VAL A 236 20.58 -17.37 4.81
N SER A 237 19.44 -17.96 5.17
CA SER A 237 19.41 -19.19 5.97
C SER A 237 19.95 -20.43 5.25
N PHE A 238 20.11 -20.37 3.92
CA PHE A 238 20.74 -21.42 3.16
C PHE A 238 22.25 -21.39 3.32
N PRO A 239 22.91 -22.51 3.68
CA PRO A 239 24.34 -22.53 4.03
C PRO A 239 25.28 -22.10 2.89
N GLU A 240 24.85 -22.27 1.65
CA GLU A 240 25.61 -21.89 0.46
C GLU A 240 25.54 -20.39 0.15
N VAL A 241 24.58 -19.65 0.75
CA VAL A 241 24.38 -18.23 0.52
C VAL A 241 25.22 -17.42 1.49
N GLN A 242 26.14 -16.62 0.96
CA GLN A 242 27.01 -15.73 1.75
C GLN A 242 26.43 -14.33 1.93
N GLY A 243 25.50 -13.92 1.07
CA GLY A 243 24.83 -12.64 1.12
C GLY A 243 23.61 -12.62 0.19
N ALA A 244 22.68 -11.70 0.45
CA ALA A 244 21.49 -11.49 -0.35
C ALA A 244 21.29 -9.98 -0.56
N TYR A 245 21.16 -9.54 -1.82
CA TYR A 245 21.21 -8.15 -2.25
C TYR A 245 20.17 -7.89 -3.33
N ASP A 246 19.93 -6.62 -3.63
CA ASP A 246 19.11 -6.15 -4.76
C ASP A 246 17.71 -6.79 -4.77
N LEU A 247 17.08 -6.88 -3.60
CA LEU A 247 15.71 -7.36 -3.53
C LEU A 247 14.78 -6.32 -4.14
N VAL A 248 14.20 -6.66 -5.29
CA VAL A 248 13.15 -5.89 -5.95
C VAL A 248 11.84 -6.64 -5.82
N LEU A 249 10.83 -5.99 -5.25
CA LEU A 249 9.48 -6.52 -5.15
C LEU A 249 8.52 -5.64 -5.94
N ASN A 250 7.71 -6.25 -6.78
CA ASN A 250 6.65 -5.59 -7.55
C ASN A 250 5.30 -6.05 -7.04
N ASN A 251 4.47 -5.11 -6.61
CA ASN A 251 3.12 -5.36 -6.17
C ASN A 251 2.16 -5.44 -7.36
N TYR A 252 1.42 -6.54 -7.47
CA TYR A 252 0.38 -6.77 -8.48
C TYR A 252 -1.03 -6.87 -7.89
N GLY A 253 -1.19 -6.49 -6.64
CA GLY A 253 -2.45 -6.50 -5.90
C GLY A 253 -2.22 -6.82 -4.43
N PRO A 254 -3.23 -6.73 -3.58
CA PRO A 254 -3.12 -7.11 -2.19
C PRO A 254 -2.54 -8.52 -2.05
N ASP A 255 -1.49 -8.64 -1.25
CA ASP A 255 -0.81 -9.91 -0.95
C ASP A 255 -0.25 -10.65 -2.19
N THR A 256 -0.07 -9.97 -3.33
CA THR A 256 0.46 -10.55 -4.56
C THR A 256 1.75 -9.86 -4.97
N TRP A 257 2.87 -10.49 -4.66
CA TRP A 257 4.19 -9.96 -4.91
C TRP A 257 4.96 -10.81 -5.91
N ASN A 258 5.66 -10.15 -6.82
CA ASN A 258 6.62 -10.76 -7.73
C ASN A 258 7.92 -9.99 -7.65
N GLY A 259 9.05 -10.69 -7.58
CA GLY A 259 10.32 -10.02 -7.37
C GLY A 259 11.52 -10.75 -7.93
N SER A 260 12.66 -10.12 -7.73
CA SER A 260 13.98 -10.69 -7.98
C SER A 260 14.93 -10.36 -6.83
N ILE A 261 15.96 -11.17 -6.65
CA ILE A 261 17.00 -10.99 -5.65
C ILE A 261 18.32 -11.47 -6.22
N HIS A 262 19.43 -10.90 -5.76
CA HIS A 262 20.76 -11.46 -6.02
C HIS A 262 21.30 -12.14 -4.77
N ILE A 263 22.04 -13.22 -4.98
CA ILE A 263 22.72 -13.94 -3.90
C ILE A 263 24.22 -14.05 -4.18
N GLU A 264 25.03 -13.94 -3.13
CA GLU A 264 26.45 -14.29 -3.20
C GLU A 264 26.65 -15.76 -2.84
N VAL A 265 27.36 -16.49 -3.68
CA VAL A 265 27.73 -17.90 -3.47
C VAL A 265 29.21 -18.13 -3.75
N PRO A 266 29.85 -19.14 -3.15
CA PRO A 266 31.24 -19.50 -3.46
C PRO A 266 31.42 -19.87 -4.94
N ASP A 267 32.58 -19.48 -5.53
CA ASP A 267 32.98 -19.83 -6.88
C ASP A 267 33.19 -21.34 -7.11
N THR A 268 33.06 -22.13 -6.06
CA THR A 268 33.16 -23.59 -6.09
C THR A 268 31.83 -24.29 -6.36
N CYS A 269 30.69 -23.55 -6.32
CA CYS A 269 29.38 -24.13 -6.62
C CYS A 269 29.32 -24.55 -8.10
N SER A 270 28.96 -25.82 -8.33
CA SER A 270 28.66 -26.28 -9.69
C SER A 270 27.31 -25.76 -10.19
N ALA A 271 27.12 -25.72 -11.51
CA ALA A 271 25.85 -25.29 -12.09
C ALA A 271 24.64 -26.12 -11.62
N ASN A 272 24.84 -27.41 -11.32
CA ASN A 272 23.79 -28.31 -10.83
C ASN A 272 23.42 -27.99 -9.37
N GLU A 273 24.41 -27.75 -8.52
CA GLU A 273 24.17 -27.33 -7.13
C GLU A 273 23.47 -25.98 -7.07
N LEU A 274 23.90 -25.06 -7.93
CA LEU A 274 23.30 -23.73 -8.05
C LEU A 274 21.83 -23.81 -8.51
N ASP A 275 21.49 -24.60 -9.56
CA ASP A 275 20.10 -24.77 -10.01
C ASP A 275 19.21 -25.33 -8.88
N LEU A 276 19.71 -26.30 -8.12
CA LEU A 276 18.98 -26.85 -6.98
C LEU A 276 18.78 -25.81 -5.87
N LEU A 277 19.82 -25.06 -5.51
CA LEU A 277 19.77 -23.99 -4.51
C LEU A 277 18.72 -22.93 -4.89
N LEU A 278 18.77 -22.41 -6.12
CA LEU A 278 17.84 -21.39 -6.59
C LEU A 278 16.38 -21.87 -6.53
N ARG A 279 16.10 -23.13 -6.90
CA ARG A 279 14.77 -23.70 -6.80
C ARG A 279 14.30 -23.85 -5.34
N ASN A 280 15.19 -24.25 -4.45
CA ASN A 280 14.88 -24.38 -3.03
C ASN A 280 14.56 -23.00 -2.41
N ILE A 281 15.34 -21.97 -2.72
CA ILE A 281 15.09 -20.59 -2.29
C ILE A 281 13.72 -20.11 -2.80
N GLN A 282 13.42 -20.29 -4.10
CA GLN A 282 12.12 -19.92 -4.65
C GLN A 282 10.94 -20.58 -3.93
N VAL A 283 11.08 -21.87 -3.61
CA VAL A 283 10.05 -22.62 -2.89
C VAL A 283 9.91 -22.13 -1.45
N ALA A 284 11.01 -21.90 -0.74
CA ALA A 284 10.99 -21.43 0.64
C ALA A 284 10.35 -20.04 0.75
N VAL A 285 10.81 -19.08 -0.05
CA VAL A 285 10.28 -17.70 -0.06
C VAL A 285 8.79 -17.70 -0.43
N ASN A 286 8.38 -18.46 -1.44
CA ASN A 286 6.97 -18.53 -1.79
C ASN A 286 6.10 -19.15 -0.68
N LYS A 287 6.61 -20.19 -0.01
CA LYS A 287 5.89 -20.88 1.07
C LYS A 287 5.74 -20.02 2.32
N GLU A 288 6.79 -19.29 2.69
CA GLU A 288 6.84 -18.53 3.96
C GLU A 288 6.26 -17.12 3.82
N HIS A 289 6.50 -16.47 2.67
CA HIS A 289 6.18 -15.04 2.47
C HIS A 289 5.15 -14.79 1.37
N HIS A 290 4.67 -15.82 0.66
CA HIS A 290 3.75 -15.70 -0.48
C HIS A 290 4.29 -14.83 -1.64
N VAL A 291 5.62 -14.70 -1.76
CA VAL A 291 6.30 -13.95 -2.80
C VAL A 291 6.82 -14.89 -3.89
N ILE A 292 6.60 -14.52 -5.15
CA ILE A 292 7.13 -15.25 -6.31
C ILE A 292 8.44 -14.62 -6.73
N LEU A 293 9.58 -15.23 -6.44
CA LEU A 293 10.85 -14.82 -7.01
C LEU A 293 10.94 -15.32 -8.46
N SER A 294 10.73 -14.40 -9.41
CA SER A 294 10.80 -14.71 -10.85
C SER A 294 12.22 -14.92 -11.35
N ALA A 295 13.19 -14.25 -10.72
CA ALA A 295 14.61 -14.39 -10.99
C ALA A 295 15.42 -14.32 -9.69
N ILE A 296 16.50 -15.13 -9.63
CA ILE A 296 17.54 -15.00 -8.62
C ILE A 296 18.85 -14.86 -9.39
N GLY A 297 19.46 -13.66 -9.29
CA GLY A 297 20.78 -13.41 -9.83
C GLY A 297 21.88 -13.99 -8.94
N VAL A 298 23.05 -14.22 -9.48
CA VAL A 298 24.15 -14.86 -8.74
C VAL A 298 25.41 -14.04 -8.89
N TYR A 299 25.99 -13.65 -7.75
CA TYR A 299 27.33 -13.13 -7.65
C TYR A 299 28.25 -14.21 -7.11
N SER A 300 29.32 -14.51 -7.82
CA SER A 300 30.29 -15.50 -7.37
C SER A 300 31.38 -14.85 -6.52
N VAL A 301 31.60 -15.41 -5.34
CA VAL A 301 32.68 -14.98 -4.43
C VAL A 301 33.87 -15.86 -4.62
N ASN A 302 35.00 -15.28 -5.00
CA ASN A 302 36.26 -16.02 -5.14
C ASN A 302 36.77 -16.46 -3.77
N THR A 303 36.96 -17.77 -3.60
CA THR A 303 37.40 -18.38 -2.33
C THR A 303 38.82 -18.97 -2.41
N LYS A 304 39.46 -18.97 -3.58
CA LYS A 304 40.70 -19.69 -3.82
C LYS A 304 41.87 -18.80 -4.20
N ASP A 305 41.63 -17.70 -4.89
CA ASP A 305 42.69 -16.83 -5.40
C ASP A 305 43.02 -15.74 -4.37
N PRO A 306 44.23 -15.80 -3.73
CA PRO A 306 44.61 -14.85 -2.68
C PRO A 306 44.64 -13.41 -3.17
N GLU A 307 45.01 -13.16 -4.45
CA GLU A 307 45.06 -11.83 -5.02
C GLU A 307 43.64 -11.20 -5.09
N VAL A 308 42.65 -12.01 -5.50
CA VAL A 308 41.25 -11.56 -5.62
C VAL A 308 40.69 -11.28 -4.23
N ILE A 309 40.97 -12.16 -3.28
CA ILE A 309 40.51 -12.01 -1.88
C ILE A 309 41.09 -10.75 -1.26
N GLU A 310 42.44 -10.55 -1.39
CA GLU A 310 43.10 -9.36 -0.83
C GLU A 310 42.60 -8.07 -1.50
N THR A 311 42.43 -8.08 -2.83
CA THR A 311 41.92 -6.93 -3.57
C THR A 311 40.51 -6.58 -3.10
N ARG A 312 39.60 -7.57 -2.93
CA ARG A 312 38.25 -7.35 -2.39
C ARG A 312 38.30 -6.69 -1.01
N GLN A 313 39.16 -7.20 -0.11
CA GLN A 313 39.29 -6.64 1.25
C GLN A 313 39.80 -5.21 1.24
N ARG A 314 40.76 -4.88 0.37
CA ARG A 314 41.29 -3.52 0.24
C ARG A 314 40.26 -2.56 -0.31
N VAL A 315 39.56 -2.94 -1.38
CA VAL A 315 38.43 -2.16 -1.92
C VAL A 315 37.35 -1.94 -0.87
N GLN A 316 36.93 -2.99 -0.20
CA GLN A 316 35.92 -2.92 0.86
C GLN A 316 36.32 -1.96 1.99
N LYS A 317 37.60 -1.97 2.41
CA LYS A 317 38.11 -1.06 3.42
C LYS A 317 38.04 0.41 2.97
N ILE A 318 38.32 0.69 1.71
CA ILE A 318 38.21 2.05 1.14
C ILE A 318 36.74 2.46 1.08
N VAL A 319 35.89 1.64 0.51
CA VAL A 319 34.46 1.92 0.33
C VAL A 319 33.77 2.23 1.67
N PHE A 320 33.98 1.39 2.70
CA PHE A 320 33.40 1.61 4.02
C PHE A 320 34.08 2.69 4.87
N SER A 321 35.17 3.32 4.38
CA SER A 321 35.73 4.51 5.04
C SER A 321 34.94 5.78 4.75
N HIS A 322 34.09 5.77 3.71
CA HIS A 322 33.24 6.90 3.37
C HIS A 322 31.94 6.91 4.18
N PRO A 323 31.45 8.08 4.58
CA PRO A 323 30.20 8.20 5.29
C PRO A 323 28.99 7.81 4.40
N HIS A 324 27.91 7.39 5.04
CA HIS A 324 26.67 7.03 4.37
C HIS A 324 26.74 5.82 3.43
N VAL A 325 27.85 5.08 3.40
CA VAL A 325 27.92 3.81 2.67
C VAL A 325 27.23 2.73 3.50
N ILE A 326 26.21 2.09 2.92
CA ILE A 326 25.42 1.04 3.56
C ILE A 326 25.97 -0.33 3.18
N GLN A 327 26.26 -0.52 1.89
CA GLN A 327 26.57 -1.84 1.33
C GLN A 327 27.61 -1.73 0.20
N MET A 328 28.38 -2.82 0.04
CA MET A 328 29.20 -3.10 -1.15
C MET A 328 29.00 -4.57 -1.50
N HIS A 329 28.60 -4.86 -2.72
CA HIS A 329 28.36 -6.22 -3.21
C HIS A 329 28.78 -6.38 -4.68
N ALA A 330 28.56 -7.57 -5.25
CA ALA A 330 28.89 -7.88 -6.65
C ALA A 330 30.37 -7.67 -7.03
N PHE A 331 31.29 -7.81 -6.04
CA PHE A 331 32.70 -7.62 -6.33
C PHE A 331 33.22 -8.68 -7.29
N TYR A 332 33.85 -8.25 -8.39
CA TYR A 332 34.46 -9.12 -9.36
C TYR A 332 35.76 -8.51 -9.92
N LEU A 333 36.86 -9.29 -9.84
CA LEU A 333 38.15 -8.92 -10.38
C LEU A 333 38.40 -9.62 -11.71
N VAL A 334 38.59 -8.85 -12.77
CA VAL A 334 39.00 -9.35 -14.07
C VAL A 334 40.51 -9.09 -14.21
N LYS A 335 41.31 -10.16 -14.42
CA LYS A 335 42.77 -10.03 -14.53
C LYS A 335 43.23 -9.56 -15.91
N GLU A 336 42.51 -9.96 -16.96
CA GLU A 336 42.79 -9.56 -18.33
C GLU A 336 41.49 -9.32 -19.12
N PRO A 337 41.19 -8.09 -19.58
CA PRO A 337 41.88 -6.83 -19.22
C PRO A 337 41.66 -6.53 -17.72
N LYS A 338 42.66 -5.84 -17.09
CA LYS A 338 42.59 -5.49 -15.67
C LYS A 338 41.39 -4.63 -15.38
N ALA A 339 40.37 -5.19 -14.70
CA ALA A 339 39.18 -4.45 -14.29
C ALA A 339 38.66 -4.89 -12.90
N ILE A 340 38.20 -3.93 -12.12
CA ILE A 340 37.53 -4.16 -10.84
C ILE A 340 36.08 -3.71 -11.00
N ARG A 341 35.16 -4.61 -10.67
CA ARG A 341 33.71 -4.38 -10.70
C ARG A 341 33.15 -4.54 -9.31
N PHE A 342 32.28 -3.64 -8.90
CA PHE A 342 31.47 -3.77 -7.69
C PHE A 342 30.32 -2.78 -7.70
N ASP A 343 29.32 -3.04 -6.87
CA ASP A 343 28.20 -2.15 -6.66
C ASP A 343 28.27 -1.57 -5.24
N VAL A 344 27.94 -0.30 -5.11
CA VAL A 344 27.95 0.43 -3.84
C VAL A 344 26.58 1.05 -3.58
N VAL A 345 26.06 0.82 -2.39
CA VAL A 345 24.82 1.43 -1.91
C VAL A 345 25.16 2.55 -0.94
N ILE A 346 24.68 3.75 -1.26
CA ILE A 346 24.86 4.95 -0.44
C ILE A 346 23.47 5.38 0.04
N SER A 347 23.32 5.61 1.36
CA SER A 347 22.07 6.05 1.99
C SER A 347 21.46 7.25 1.29
N PHE A 348 20.12 7.30 1.24
CA PHE A 348 19.37 8.48 0.82
C PHE A 348 19.52 9.67 1.78
N ASP A 349 20.00 9.45 3.01
CA ASP A 349 20.31 10.50 3.98
C ASP A 349 21.58 11.31 3.63
N ALA A 350 22.38 10.87 2.66
CA ALA A 350 23.51 11.63 2.16
C ALA A 350 23.02 12.87 1.40
N GLU A 351 23.54 14.06 1.76
CA GLU A 351 23.21 15.32 1.07
C GLU A 351 23.48 15.27 -0.45
N ASP A 352 24.56 14.63 -0.86
CA ASP A 352 24.91 14.40 -2.26
C ASP A 352 25.53 12.99 -2.45
N ARG A 353 24.68 12.02 -2.74
CA ARG A 353 25.09 10.63 -3.05
C ARG A 353 26.06 10.56 -4.22
N SER A 354 25.92 11.45 -5.22
CA SER A 354 26.78 11.48 -6.39
C SER A 354 28.19 11.98 -6.06
N ALA A 355 28.32 12.90 -5.10
CA ALA A 355 29.61 13.36 -4.61
C ALA A 355 30.33 12.23 -3.86
N VAL A 356 29.66 11.58 -2.90
CA VAL A 356 30.23 10.44 -2.15
C VAL A 356 30.66 9.32 -3.10
N TYR A 357 29.82 8.98 -4.07
CA TYR A 357 30.16 8.00 -5.11
C TYR A 357 31.44 8.36 -5.87
N LYS A 358 31.58 9.61 -6.32
CA LYS A 358 32.75 10.07 -7.05
C LYS A 358 34.04 10.01 -6.20
N GLU A 359 33.92 10.33 -4.91
CA GLU A 359 35.02 10.22 -3.96
C GLU A 359 35.47 8.76 -3.79
N ILE A 360 34.52 7.84 -3.59
CA ILE A 360 34.80 6.40 -3.52
C ILE A 360 35.54 5.92 -4.78
N VAL A 361 35.03 6.25 -5.97
CA VAL A 361 35.63 5.85 -7.22
C VAL A 361 37.04 6.43 -7.36
N ALA A 362 37.26 7.70 -6.98
CA ALA A 362 38.56 8.34 -7.03
C ALA A 362 39.58 7.67 -6.09
N ASP A 363 39.17 7.35 -4.86
CA ASP A 363 40.05 6.73 -3.87
C ASP A 363 40.41 5.29 -4.24
N VAL A 364 39.43 4.51 -4.75
CA VAL A 364 39.70 3.16 -5.27
C VAL A 364 40.61 3.24 -6.52
N GLN A 365 40.40 4.21 -7.43
CA GLN A 365 41.25 4.37 -8.61
C GLN A 365 42.67 4.76 -8.23
N LYS A 366 42.84 5.56 -7.17
CA LYS A 366 44.18 5.93 -6.67
C LYS A 366 44.93 4.73 -6.10
N GLU A 367 44.23 3.82 -5.44
CA GLU A 367 44.80 2.59 -4.87
C GLU A 367 45.12 1.54 -5.97
N PHE A 368 44.31 1.49 -7.02
CA PHE A 368 44.43 0.55 -8.13
C PHE A 368 44.57 1.26 -9.49
N PRO A 369 45.66 2.00 -9.72
CA PRO A 369 45.80 2.85 -10.91
C PRO A 369 45.83 2.08 -12.25
N ASP A 370 46.24 0.82 -12.22
CA ASP A 370 46.35 -0.04 -13.40
C ASP A 370 45.03 -0.73 -13.77
N TYR A 371 44.01 -0.61 -12.94
CA TYR A 371 42.70 -1.28 -13.13
C TYR A 371 41.66 -0.29 -13.66
N GLN A 372 40.87 -0.74 -14.62
CA GLN A 372 39.68 -0.04 -15.03
C GLN A 372 38.55 -0.31 -14.00
N LEU A 373 37.99 0.74 -13.41
CA LEU A 373 36.89 0.61 -12.49
C LEU A 373 35.54 0.58 -13.22
N GLN A 374 34.69 -0.35 -12.84
CA GLN A 374 33.29 -0.46 -13.26
C GLN A 374 32.47 -0.53 -11.99
N VAL A 375 32.10 0.63 -11.47
CA VAL A 375 31.35 0.75 -10.22
C VAL A 375 29.93 1.19 -10.54
N ALA A 376 28.93 0.51 -10.00
CA ALA A 376 27.55 0.96 -10.06
C ALA A 376 27.16 1.64 -8.75
N LEU A 377 26.48 2.79 -8.85
CA LEU A 377 25.77 3.37 -7.72
C LEU A 377 24.38 2.74 -7.68
N ASP A 378 24.17 1.87 -6.71
CA ASP A 378 22.92 1.18 -6.55
C ASP A 378 22.02 1.84 -5.51
N ALA A 379 20.75 1.44 -5.49
CA ALA A 379 19.75 1.95 -4.57
C ALA A 379 19.34 0.85 -3.59
N ASP A 380 19.36 1.16 -2.30
CA ASP A 380 18.71 0.30 -1.32
C ASP A 380 17.20 0.57 -1.35
N PHE A 381 16.46 -0.40 -1.86
CA PHE A 381 14.99 -0.36 -1.87
C PHE A 381 14.39 -0.63 -0.49
N GLU A 382 15.20 -0.87 0.54
CA GLU A 382 14.81 -1.27 1.88
C GLU A 382 15.23 -0.28 2.99
N GLU A 383 15.95 0.80 2.64
CA GLU A 383 16.37 1.83 3.60
C GLU A 383 15.15 2.48 4.27
N GLU A 384 15.16 2.56 5.62
CA GLU A 384 14.08 3.16 6.43
C GLU A 384 14.00 4.68 6.29
#